data_e30544df4226e164f6a94cd9660a5768
#
_entry.id   e30544df4226e164f6a94cd9660a5768
#
_cell.length_a   1.000
_cell.length_b   1.000
_cell.length_c   1.000
_cell.angle_alpha   90.00
_cell.angle_beta   90.00
_cell.angle_gamma   90.00
#
_symmetry.space_group_name_H-M   'P 1'
#
loop_
_entity.id
_entity.type
_entity.pdbx_description
1 polymer ?
#
loop_
_entity_poly.entity_id
_entity_poly.type
_entity_poly.pdbx_seq_one_letter_code
_entity_poly.pdbx_strand_id
1 'polypeptide(L)'
;MALLDYTRRAMLAAGTATAIALSAISVTAQTPDDVLVVGQIAEPKALDPAAVTAVNDFRILMNLYDGLVRYKDGTLEVEPALATSWNISNDGTEYTFSLRQGVKFHDGSDFNADAVKFNFDRMLDEAHPYHNTGPFPLSFFFSAIVSVDVLDPMTVKFTLNAPYAPFLSNLAYPTGLIVSPDAVAKHGTDFGRNPSGTGAFKFGEWRSNEAVVVEANSSHWEGAPKLQAVVFRPITDANTRTAEMLAGGIDMMVEVPPVALSKFQGDGYTVHEQAGPHVWFLILNAKEGPFSDVRVRQAANYAINKEAIVNDVLEGTAAVAAGPTPPAFAWAYNNSLEPYPYNPEKARQLISEAGADGAELTFFVTEGGSGMLDPVAMGTAIQADLQAVGLKVNIETYEWNTFLGEVNPGLEGKADMAEMAWMTNDPD
;
A
#
# COMPACT_ATOMS: atom_id res chain seq x y z
N MET A 1 -10.15 14.92 25.27
CA MET A 1 -11.52 15.09 25.85
C MET A 1 -12.45 15.91 24.96
N ALA A 2 -11.99 16.93 24.25
CA ALA A 2 -12.81 17.72 23.33
C ALA A 2 -13.18 16.99 22.02
N LEU A 3 -12.29 16.17 21.45
CA LEU A 3 -12.54 15.36 20.24
C LEU A 3 -13.60 14.25 20.46
N LEU A 4 -13.65 13.66 21.64
CA LEU A 4 -14.64 12.63 22.00
C LEU A 4 -16.09 13.15 22.07
N ASP A 5 -16.27 14.44 22.38
CA ASP A 5 -17.61 15.07 22.43
C ASP A 5 -18.16 15.39 21.03
N TYR A 6 -17.30 15.57 20.03
CA TYR A 6 -17.72 15.91 18.66
C TYR A 6 -18.46 14.77 17.98
N THR A 7 -18.01 13.53 18.17
CA THR A 7 -18.65 12.34 17.59
C THR A 7 -19.92 11.92 18.33
N ARG A 8 -20.03 12.22 19.64
CA ARG A 8 -21.25 11.93 20.43
C ARG A 8 -22.42 12.89 20.13
N ARG A 9 -22.15 14.12 19.72
CA ARG A 9 -23.21 15.11 19.43
C ARG A 9 -23.95 14.84 18.13
N ALA A 10 -23.35 14.17 17.17
CA ALA A 10 -24.01 13.77 15.92
C ALA A 10 -25.02 12.61 16.08
N MET A 11 -24.95 11.82 17.17
CA MET A 11 -25.82 10.65 17.41
C MET A 11 -26.99 10.90 18.36
N LEU A 12 -27.12 12.06 19.02
CA LEU A 12 -28.15 12.34 20.04
C LEU A 12 -29.34 13.19 19.55
N ALA A 13 -29.49 13.41 18.24
CA ALA A 13 -30.61 14.19 17.67
C ALA A 13 -31.76 13.32 17.11
N ALA A 14 -31.88 12.05 17.51
CA ALA A 14 -33.01 11.21 17.12
C ALA A 14 -33.87 10.82 18.32
N GLY A 15 -34.79 11.68 18.70
CA GLY A 15 -35.81 11.30 19.68
C GLY A 15 -36.55 12.45 20.30
N THR A 16 -37.48 13.08 19.57
CA THR A 16 -38.81 13.52 20.05
C THR A 16 -39.59 14.11 18.87
N ALA A 17 -40.68 13.48 18.51
CA ALA A 17 -41.60 13.93 17.48
C ALA A 17 -42.41 15.09 17.98
N THR A 18 -42.27 16.27 17.35
CA THR A 18 -43.29 17.33 17.29
C THR A 18 -43.16 18.01 15.94
N ALA A 19 -44.22 17.95 15.13
CA ALA A 19 -44.27 18.48 13.79
C ALA A 19 -44.21 20.02 13.82
N ILE A 20 -43.05 20.57 13.48
CA ILE A 20 -42.86 21.92 13.01
C ILE A 20 -42.02 21.80 11.75
N ALA A 21 -42.50 22.40 10.62
CA ALA A 21 -41.76 22.48 9.39
C ALA A 21 -40.44 23.24 9.63
N LEU A 22 -39.39 22.54 9.99
CA LEU A 22 -38.04 23.05 10.00
C LEU A 22 -37.45 22.76 8.63
N SER A 23 -37.20 23.83 7.85
CA SER A 23 -36.17 23.83 6.83
C SER A 23 -34.93 23.19 7.45
N ALA A 24 -34.58 21.99 6.97
CA ALA A 24 -33.35 21.32 7.36
C ALA A 24 -32.16 22.15 6.84
N ILE A 25 -31.67 23.06 7.67
CA ILE A 25 -30.32 23.58 7.54
C ILE A 25 -29.43 22.40 7.91
N SER A 26 -28.93 21.69 6.91
CA SER A 26 -27.83 20.78 7.09
C SER A 26 -26.63 21.61 7.56
N VAL A 27 -26.45 21.74 8.87
CA VAL A 27 -25.19 22.19 9.43
C VAL A 27 -24.21 21.05 9.17
N THR A 28 -23.53 21.11 8.04
CA THR A 28 -22.29 20.36 7.85
C THR A 28 -21.34 20.89 8.93
N ALA A 29 -21.11 20.09 9.96
CA ALA A 29 -20.10 20.41 10.94
C ALA A 29 -18.76 20.41 10.19
N GLN A 30 -18.23 21.59 9.93
CA GLN A 30 -16.97 21.77 9.23
C GLN A 30 -15.85 21.14 10.07
N THR A 31 -15.02 20.33 9.45
CA THR A 31 -13.83 19.76 10.10
C THR A 31 -12.98 20.90 10.64
N PRO A 32 -12.45 20.81 11.88
CA PRO A 32 -11.54 21.83 12.40
C PRO A 32 -10.32 22.01 11.47
N ASP A 33 -9.84 23.24 11.31
CA ASP A 33 -8.75 23.58 10.40
C ASP A 33 -7.42 22.87 10.69
N ASP A 34 -7.28 22.28 11.87
CA ASP A 34 -6.11 21.52 12.32
C ASP A 34 -6.33 19.98 12.31
N VAL A 35 -7.42 19.50 11.71
CA VAL A 35 -7.74 18.09 11.50
C VAL A 35 -7.86 17.81 10.00
N LEU A 36 -7.21 16.76 9.50
CA LEU A 36 -7.32 16.31 8.12
C LEU A 36 -8.13 15.01 8.05
N VAL A 37 -9.17 14.98 7.23
CA VAL A 37 -9.97 13.79 6.96
C VAL A 37 -9.58 13.22 5.60
N VAL A 38 -9.04 12.00 5.60
CA VAL A 38 -8.57 11.29 4.41
C VAL A 38 -9.53 10.16 4.05
N GLY A 39 -10.14 10.24 2.89
CA GLY A 39 -10.91 9.13 2.30
C GLY A 39 -9.97 8.16 1.58
N GLN A 40 -9.93 6.90 2.01
CA GLN A 40 -9.12 5.84 1.39
C GLN A 40 -9.97 4.61 1.03
N ILE A 41 -9.42 3.74 0.18
CA ILE A 41 -10.17 2.64 -0.44
C ILE A 41 -10.57 1.52 0.50
N ALA A 42 -9.85 1.29 1.59
CA ALA A 42 -10.09 0.16 2.48
C ALA A 42 -9.70 0.50 3.93
N GLU A 43 -10.27 -0.25 4.87
CA GLU A 43 -9.81 -0.31 6.25
C GLU A 43 -8.41 -0.93 6.32
N PRO A 44 -7.51 -0.49 7.21
CA PRO A 44 -6.24 -1.16 7.41
C PRO A 44 -6.45 -2.57 7.98
N LYS A 45 -5.63 -3.52 7.54
CA LYS A 45 -5.65 -4.88 8.05
C LYS A 45 -5.09 -4.96 9.48
N ALA A 46 -3.99 -4.26 9.72
CA ALA A 46 -3.34 -4.12 11.01
C ALA A 46 -2.49 -2.84 11.05
N LEU A 47 -2.17 -2.36 12.24
CA LEU A 47 -1.23 -1.25 12.45
C LEU A 47 0.13 -1.76 12.95
N ASP A 48 0.54 -2.95 12.53
CA ASP A 48 1.90 -3.48 12.64
C ASP A 48 2.55 -3.47 11.24
N PRO A 49 3.61 -2.67 11.03
CA PRO A 49 4.23 -2.53 9.70
C PRO A 49 4.83 -3.82 9.15
N ALA A 50 5.23 -4.75 10.01
CA ALA A 50 5.76 -6.04 9.58
C ALA A 50 4.66 -7.04 9.16
N ALA A 51 3.38 -6.79 9.51
CA ALA A 51 2.28 -7.75 9.34
C ALA A 51 1.38 -7.47 8.12
N VAL A 52 1.67 -6.42 7.34
CA VAL A 52 0.82 -5.95 6.23
C VAL A 52 1.59 -5.73 4.94
N THR A 53 0.89 -5.63 3.81
CA THR A 53 1.48 -5.47 2.48
C THR A 53 0.84 -4.35 1.66
N ALA A 54 -0.27 -3.79 2.11
CA ALA A 54 -1.07 -2.89 1.28
C ALA A 54 -0.73 -1.40 1.52
N VAL A 55 -0.73 -0.61 0.44
CA VAL A 55 -0.39 0.83 0.50
C VAL A 55 -1.36 1.63 1.36
N ASN A 56 -2.65 1.22 1.44
CA ASN A 56 -3.61 1.86 2.35
C ASN A 56 -3.22 1.68 3.83
N ASP A 57 -2.61 0.54 4.21
CA ASP A 57 -2.06 0.35 5.55
C ASP A 57 -0.83 1.26 5.76
N PHE A 58 0.07 1.26 4.78
CA PHE A 58 1.32 2.04 4.83
C PHE A 58 1.09 3.54 5.00
N ARG A 59 0.02 4.11 4.41
CA ARG A 59 -0.33 5.52 4.59
C ARG A 59 -0.57 5.88 6.06
N ILE A 60 -1.15 4.98 6.84
CA ILE A 60 -1.35 5.18 8.27
C ILE A 60 -0.06 4.92 9.03
N LEU A 61 0.63 3.83 8.70
CA LEU A 61 1.83 3.37 9.40
C LEU A 61 2.98 4.39 9.31
N MET A 62 3.19 5.03 8.15
CA MET A 62 4.22 6.06 7.97
C MET A 62 3.98 7.34 8.79
N ASN A 63 2.80 7.49 9.39
CA ASN A 63 2.53 8.57 10.37
C ASN A 63 2.81 8.13 11.81
N LEU A 64 2.69 6.82 12.10
CA LEU A 64 2.86 6.24 13.43
C LEU A 64 4.31 5.84 13.74
N TYR A 65 5.10 5.54 12.72
CA TYR A 65 6.43 4.93 12.86
C TYR A 65 7.47 5.62 11.99
N ASP A 66 8.72 5.55 12.42
CA ASP A 66 9.89 5.86 11.61
C ASP A 66 10.72 4.60 11.39
N GLY A 67 11.49 4.56 10.28
CA GLY A 67 12.52 3.58 10.01
C GLY A 67 13.91 4.08 10.40
N LEU A 68 14.92 3.23 10.28
CA LEU A 68 16.33 3.67 10.40
C LEU A 68 16.67 4.72 9.33
N VAL A 69 16.15 4.51 8.15
CA VAL A 69 16.25 5.38 7.00
C VAL A 69 14.87 5.56 6.39
N ARG A 70 14.71 6.57 5.54
CA ARG A 70 13.45 6.84 4.81
C ARG A 70 13.74 7.27 3.38
N TYR A 71 12.74 7.25 2.52
CA TYR A 71 12.86 7.89 1.22
C TYR A 71 12.77 9.41 1.38
N LYS A 72 13.61 10.12 0.65
CA LYS A 72 13.53 11.57 0.49
C LYS A 72 12.28 11.91 -0.32
N ASP A 73 11.55 12.91 0.13
CA ASP A 73 10.29 13.34 -0.48
C ASP A 73 10.36 13.47 -2.01
N GLY A 74 9.41 12.82 -2.70
CA GLY A 74 9.29 12.86 -4.15
C GLY A 74 10.35 12.07 -4.92
N THR A 75 11.19 11.28 -4.25
CA THR A 75 12.25 10.48 -4.86
C THR A 75 12.30 9.06 -4.30
N LEU A 76 13.17 8.22 -4.89
CA LEU A 76 13.55 6.90 -4.34
C LEU A 76 14.95 6.92 -3.69
N GLU A 77 15.52 8.11 -3.47
CA GLU A 77 16.78 8.28 -2.73
C GLU A 77 16.53 8.04 -1.24
N VAL A 78 17.44 7.28 -0.63
CA VAL A 78 17.38 6.99 0.81
C VAL A 78 18.13 8.07 1.59
N GLU A 79 17.49 8.57 2.65
CA GLU A 79 18.07 9.56 3.57
C GLU A 79 18.00 9.08 5.04
N PRO A 80 18.82 9.67 5.95
CA PRO A 80 18.76 9.40 7.38
C PRO A 80 17.38 9.66 8.01
N ALA A 81 16.96 8.82 8.98
CA ALA A 81 15.80 9.01 9.84
C ALA A 81 16.16 8.71 11.31
N LEU A 82 15.78 7.56 11.88
CA LEU A 82 16.20 7.15 13.23
C LEU A 82 17.71 6.83 13.30
N ALA A 83 18.33 6.45 12.20
CA ALA A 83 19.77 6.50 12.06
C ALA A 83 20.21 7.86 11.55
N THR A 84 21.26 8.45 12.15
CA THR A 84 21.85 9.73 11.72
C THR A 84 22.88 9.55 10.62
N SER A 85 23.47 8.37 10.54
CA SER A 85 24.45 7.96 9.52
C SER A 85 24.63 6.45 9.53
N TRP A 86 25.25 5.93 8.48
CA TRP A 86 25.69 4.54 8.38
C TRP A 86 27.02 4.39 7.65
N ASN A 87 27.69 3.27 7.92
CA ASN A 87 28.88 2.82 7.19
C ASN A 87 28.62 1.45 6.60
N ILE A 88 29.10 1.24 5.39
CA ILE A 88 29.05 -0.05 4.68
C ILE A 88 30.49 -0.58 4.58
N SER A 89 30.71 -1.85 4.90
CA SER A 89 32.01 -2.50 4.73
C SER A 89 32.42 -2.55 3.25
N ASN A 90 33.72 -2.67 3.00
CA ASN A 90 34.24 -2.69 1.62
C ASN A 90 33.71 -3.83 0.76
N ASP A 91 33.32 -4.94 1.38
CA ASP A 91 32.72 -6.11 0.73
C ASP A 91 31.18 -6.03 0.64
N GLY A 92 30.57 -4.94 1.17
CA GLY A 92 29.12 -4.72 1.10
C GLY A 92 28.28 -5.64 2.00
N THR A 93 28.90 -6.36 2.94
CA THR A 93 28.20 -7.33 3.79
C THR A 93 27.88 -6.85 5.21
N GLU A 94 28.51 -5.77 5.67
CA GLU A 94 28.22 -5.19 6.99
C GLU A 94 27.73 -3.74 6.86
N TYR A 95 26.64 -3.43 7.57
CA TYR A 95 26.06 -2.09 7.67
C TYR A 95 26.00 -1.69 9.14
N THR A 96 26.76 -0.65 9.50
CA THR A 96 26.79 -0.12 10.87
C THR A 96 26.09 1.22 10.92
N PHE A 97 25.00 1.30 11.70
CA PHE A 97 24.19 2.51 11.85
C PHE A 97 24.47 3.19 13.20
N SER A 98 24.65 4.52 13.15
CA SER A 98 24.65 5.38 14.33
C SER A 98 23.24 5.92 14.56
N LEU A 99 22.67 5.65 15.73
CA LEU A 99 21.28 5.97 16.03
C LEU A 99 21.11 7.38 16.59
N ARG A 100 19.92 7.94 16.42
CA ARG A 100 19.52 9.24 16.95
C ARG A 100 19.26 9.14 18.45
N GLN A 101 19.90 10.00 19.23
CA GLN A 101 19.75 10.05 20.68
C GLN A 101 18.47 10.79 21.12
N GLY A 102 17.90 10.37 22.24
CA GLY A 102 16.76 11.05 22.88
C GLY A 102 15.41 10.83 22.22
N VAL A 103 15.32 9.94 21.23
CA VAL A 103 14.04 9.55 20.63
C VAL A 103 13.29 8.62 21.58
N LYS A 104 11.99 8.85 21.72
CA LYS A 104 11.09 8.00 22.52
C LYS A 104 9.98 7.44 21.67
N PHE A 105 9.59 6.21 21.96
CA PHE A 105 8.34 5.64 21.46
C PHE A 105 7.13 6.36 22.07
N HIS A 106 5.97 6.20 21.47
CA HIS A 106 4.71 6.82 21.92
C HIS A 106 4.27 6.37 23.32
N ASP A 107 4.71 5.17 23.75
CA ASP A 107 4.47 4.64 25.09
C ASP A 107 5.43 5.21 26.16
N GLY A 108 6.41 6.01 25.74
CA GLY A 108 7.40 6.67 26.59
C GLY A 108 8.71 5.89 26.76
N SER A 109 8.81 4.65 26.27
CA SER A 109 10.06 3.88 26.27
C SER A 109 11.11 4.51 25.34
N ASP A 110 12.40 4.22 25.59
CA ASP A 110 13.51 4.78 24.81
C ASP A 110 13.76 3.98 23.55
N PHE A 111 13.97 4.69 22.42
CA PHE A 111 14.49 4.09 21.19
C PHE A 111 16.02 3.92 21.32
N ASN A 112 16.52 2.72 21.04
CA ASN A 112 17.92 2.34 21.10
C ASN A 112 18.24 1.15 20.17
N ALA A 113 19.48 0.68 20.18
CA ALA A 113 19.94 -0.44 19.36
C ALA A 113 19.26 -1.78 19.73
N ASP A 114 18.87 -2.00 21.00
CA ASP A 114 18.13 -3.19 21.41
C ASP A 114 16.73 -3.21 20.77
N ALA A 115 16.07 -2.04 20.67
CA ALA A 115 14.78 -1.95 19.99
C ALA A 115 14.90 -2.28 18.49
N VAL A 116 15.96 -1.83 17.82
CA VAL A 116 16.23 -2.20 16.43
C VAL A 116 16.41 -3.71 16.30
N LYS A 117 17.31 -4.29 17.10
CA LYS A 117 17.55 -5.75 17.10
C LYS A 117 16.25 -6.52 17.35
N PHE A 118 15.46 -6.14 18.34
CA PHE A 118 14.17 -6.76 18.65
C PHE A 118 13.25 -6.84 17.42
N ASN A 119 13.15 -5.76 16.64
CA ASN A 119 12.25 -5.69 15.50
C ASN A 119 12.62 -6.70 14.39
N PHE A 120 13.89 -6.85 14.09
CA PHE A 120 14.35 -7.79 13.07
C PHE A 120 14.37 -9.23 13.61
N ASP A 121 14.81 -9.46 14.84
CA ASP A 121 14.76 -10.80 15.45
C ASP A 121 13.30 -11.31 15.54
N ARG A 122 12.35 -10.46 15.98
CA ARG A 122 10.92 -10.81 16.02
C ARG A 122 10.40 -11.31 14.69
N MET A 123 10.84 -10.68 13.58
CA MET A 123 10.38 -11.00 12.24
C MET A 123 11.08 -12.23 11.65
N LEU A 124 12.38 -12.40 11.92
CA LEU A 124 13.25 -13.37 11.23
C LEU A 124 13.54 -14.64 12.03
N ASP A 125 13.49 -14.59 13.36
CA ASP A 125 13.74 -15.75 14.22
C ASP A 125 12.42 -16.38 14.69
N GLU A 126 12.08 -17.54 14.13
CA GLU A 126 10.88 -18.32 14.51
C GLU A 126 10.88 -18.71 16.02
N ALA A 127 12.04 -18.74 16.67
CA ALA A 127 12.15 -19.02 18.12
C ALA A 127 11.95 -17.77 18.99
N HIS A 128 11.87 -16.58 18.39
CA HIS A 128 11.66 -15.34 19.13
C HIS A 128 10.29 -15.36 19.85
N PRO A 129 10.22 -14.97 21.15
CA PRO A 129 8.99 -15.06 21.96
C PRO A 129 7.77 -14.34 21.35
N TYR A 130 7.99 -13.36 20.50
CA TYR A 130 6.96 -12.55 19.86
C TYR A 130 6.87 -12.77 18.34
N HIS A 131 7.50 -13.83 17.81
CA HIS A 131 7.35 -14.18 16.38
C HIS A 131 5.88 -14.48 16.03
N ASN A 132 5.10 -14.99 16.97
CA ASN A 132 3.67 -15.26 16.80
C ASN A 132 2.78 -14.01 16.70
N THR A 133 3.33 -12.81 16.77
CA THR A 133 2.59 -11.54 16.50
C THR A 133 2.43 -11.25 15.01
N GLY A 134 3.14 -12.00 14.12
CA GLY A 134 2.97 -11.96 12.67
C GLY A 134 1.65 -12.57 12.20
N PRO A 135 1.38 -12.66 10.90
CA PRO A 135 2.33 -13.10 9.85
C PRO A 135 3.30 -11.98 9.44
N PHE A 136 4.45 -12.32 8.93
CA PHE A 136 5.44 -11.36 8.42
C PHE A 136 5.62 -11.56 6.91
N PRO A 137 4.64 -11.17 6.08
CA PRO A 137 4.58 -11.54 4.67
C PRO A 137 5.71 -10.97 3.83
N LEU A 138 6.35 -9.88 4.27
CA LEU A 138 7.48 -9.23 3.60
C LEU A 138 8.83 -9.49 4.29
N SER A 139 8.92 -10.46 5.20
CA SER A 139 10.17 -10.81 5.87
C SER A 139 11.29 -11.22 4.90
N PHE A 140 10.93 -11.71 3.72
CA PHE A 140 11.89 -12.07 2.67
C PHE A 140 12.75 -10.89 2.21
N PHE A 141 12.31 -9.63 2.34
CA PHE A 141 13.14 -8.44 2.09
C PHE A 141 14.41 -8.40 2.95
N PHE A 142 14.38 -9.05 4.09
CA PHE A 142 15.47 -9.09 5.05
C PHE A 142 16.12 -10.47 5.18
N SER A 143 15.82 -11.40 4.26
CA SER A 143 16.36 -12.77 4.27
C SER A 143 17.89 -12.84 4.12
N ALA A 144 18.52 -11.77 3.64
CA ALA A 144 19.97 -11.67 3.59
C ALA A 144 20.62 -11.43 4.96
N ILE A 145 19.87 -11.00 5.98
CA ILE A 145 20.39 -10.71 7.32
C ILE A 145 20.80 -12.03 8.01
N VAL A 146 22.06 -12.10 8.44
CA VAL A 146 22.62 -13.21 9.27
C VAL A 146 22.55 -12.85 10.75
N SER A 147 22.86 -11.60 11.10
CA SER A 147 22.78 -11.12 12.48
C SER A 147 22.49 -9.62 12.55
N VAL A 148 21.88 -9.23 13.67
CA VAL A 148 21.75 -7.83 14.10
C VAL A 148 22.44 -7.72 15.47
N ASP A 149 23.56 -7.02 15.51
CA ASP A 149 24.41 -6.93 16.68
C ASP A 149 24.34 -5.53 17.31
N VAL A 150 24.06 -5.47 18.60
CA VAL A 150 24.14 -4.24 19.40
C VAL A 150 25.59 -4.02 19.79
N LEU A 151 26.24 -3.01 19.20
CA LEU A 151 27.63 -2.66 19.53
C LEU A 151 27.70 -1.78 20.79
N ASP A 152 26.76 -0.87 20.91
CA ASP A 152 26.49 -0.05 22.09
C ASP A 152 25.02 0.43 22.03
N PRO A 153 24.47 1.12 23.06
CA PRO A 153 23.06 1.53 23.06
C PRO A 153 22.60 2.36 21.85
N MET A 154 23.54 3.02 21.13
CA MET A 154 23.24 3.90 20.01
C MET A 154 23.92 3.45 18.71
N THR A 155 24.45 2.22 18.66
CA THR A 155 25.12 1.68 17.46
C THR A 155 24.69 0.24 17.22
N VAL A 156 24.10 0.00 16.06
CA VAL A 156 23.65 -1.34 15.62
C VAL A 156 24.34 -1.72 14.33
N LYS A 157 24.73 -2.99 14.21
CA LYS A 157 25.36 -3.56 13.03
C LYS A 157 24.51 -4.69 12.47
N PHE A 158 24.24 -4.62 11.17
CA PHE A 158 23.66 -5.72 10.40
C PHE A 158 24.77 -6.43 9.64
N THR A 159 24.78 -7.76 9.71
CA THR A 159 25.64 -8.61 8.88
C THR A 159 24.78 -9.37 7.90
N LEU A 160 25.14 -9.30 6.62
CA LEU A 160 24.45 -9.97 5.52
C LEU A 160 25.23 -11.20 5.05
N ASN A 161 24.55 -12.20 4.50
CA ASN A 161 25.16 -13.42 3.94
C ASN A 161 25.91 -13.16 2.62
N ALA A 162 25.59 -12.07 1.91
CA ALA A 162 26.23 -11.61 0.69
C ALA A 162 26.01 -10.09 0.52
N PRO A 163 26.77 -9.39 -0.35
CA PRO A 163 26.46 -8.02 -0.73
C PRO A 163 25.03 -7.98 -1.31
N TYR A 164 24.21 -7.03 -0.80
CA TYR A 164 22.81 -6.91 -1.20
C TYR A 164 22.44 -5.44 -1.39
N ALA A 165 22.42 -4.99 -2.65
CA ALA A 165 22.19 -3.59 -3.00
C ALA A 165 20.85 -3.03 -2.51
N PRO A 166 19.71 -3.80 -2.55
CA PRO A 166 18.40 -3.31 -2.09
C PRO A 166 18.28 -3.10 -0.57
N PHE A 167 19.29 -3.44 0.22
CA PHE A 167 19.16 -3.47 1.69
C PHE A 167 18.69 -2.13 2.29
N LEU A 168 19.25 -1.01 1.84
CA LEU A 168 18.84 0.32 2.34
C LEU A 168 17.42 0.69 1.87
N SER A 169 17.06 0.36 0.64
CA SER A 169 15.70 0.56 0.09
C SER A 169 14.68 -0.28 0.88
N ASN A 170 15.04 -1.51 1.23
CA ASN A 170 14.19 -2.37 2.06
C ASN A 170 14.03 -1.83 3.49
N LEU A 171 15.07 -1.22 4.07
CA LEU A 171 14.97 -0.55 5.38
C LEU A 171 14.13 0.72 5.33
N ALA A 172 14.05 1.42 4.18
CA ALA A 172 13.19 2.58 3.98
C ALA A 172 11.73 2.20 3.66
N TYR A 173 11.49 0.95 3.23
CA TYR A 173 10.15 0.43 2.96
C TYR A 173 9.37 0.24 4.27
N PRO A 174 8.02 0.38 4.28
CA PRO A 174 7.25 0.34 5.52
C PRO A 174 7.47 -0.88 6.42
N THR A 175 7.80 -2.05 5.85
CA THR A 175 8.13 -3.23 6.67
C THR A 175 9.42 -3.10 7.49
N GLY A 176 10.27 -2.09 7.17
CA GLY A 176 11.48 -1.71 7.94
C GLY A 176 11.23 -0.70 9.06
N LEU A 177 9.99 -0.26 9.26
CA LEU A 177 9.62 0.67 10.33
C LEU A 177 9.75 0.02 11.70
N ILE A 178 10.18 0.81 12.70
CA ILE A 178 10.53 0.30 14.04
C ILE A 178 9.37 0.47 15.01
N VAL A 179 8.92 -0.64 15.60
CA VAL A 179 7.88 -0.68 16.62
C VAL A 179 8.47 -0.74 18.03
N SER A 180 7.73 -0.26 19.05
CA SER A 180 8.11 -0.36 20.46
C SER A 180 8.12 -1.83 20.92
N PRO A 181 9.27 -2.34 21.42
CA PRO A 181 9.32 -3.65 22.05
C PRO A 181 8.39 -3.80 23.26
N ASP A 182 8.26 -2.73 24.08
CA ASP A 182 7.42 -2.73 25.26
C ASP A 182 5.93 -2.83 24.90
N ALA A 183 5.51 -2.16 23.83
CA ALA A 183 4.13 -2.28 23.34
C ALA A 183 3.85 -3.67 22.77
N VAL A 184 4.79 -4.26 22.00
CA VAL A 184 4.67 -5.65 21.52
C VAL A 184 4.60 -6.63 22.70
N ALA A 185 5.45 -6.47 23.70
CA ALA A 185 5.45 -7.32 24.90
C ALA A 185 4.14 -7.21 25.69
N LYS A 186 3.57 -6.01 25.76
CA LYS A 186 2.34 -5.73 26.49
C LYS A 186 1.10 -6.27 25.79
N HIS A 187 1.04 -6.16 24.47
CA HIS A 187 -0.17 -6.44 23.70
C HIS A 187 -0.13 -7.77 22.93
N GLY A 188 1.07 -8.35 22.72
CA GLY A 188 1.22 -9.63 22.02
C GLY A 188 0.57 -9.62 20.64
N THR A 189 -0.29 -10.59 20.36
CA THR A 189 -1.03 -10.72 19.09
C THR A 189 -2.00 -9.56 18.82
N ASP A 190 -2.37 -8.77 19.83
CA ASP A 190 -3.23 -7.61 19.67
C ASP A 190 -2.44 -6.31 19.39
N PHE A 191 -1.11 -6.40 19.21
CA PHE A 191 -0.26 -5.24 18.94
C PHE A 191 -0.73 -4.45 17.72
N GLY A 192 -1.16 -5.12 16.65
CA GLY A 192 -1.68 -4.48 15.45
C GLY A 192 -2.93 -3.59 15.66
N ARG A 193 -3.56 -3.66 16.84
CA ARG A 193 -4.66 -2.77 17.28
C ARG A 193 -4.20 -1.76 18.34
N ASN A 194 -3.00 -1.89 18.87
CA ASN A 194 -2.44 -1.06 19.95
C ASN A 194 -1.02 -0.60 19.56
N PRO A 195 -0.85 0.10 18.43
CA PRO A 195 0.45 0.45 17.89
C PRO A 195 1.19 1.48 18.77
N SER A 196 2.51 1.36 18.85
CA SER A 196 3.40 2.35 19.42
C SER A 196 4.68 2.42 18.60
N GLY A 197 4.92 3.57 17.99
CA GLY A 197 6.10 3.90 17.20
C GLY A 197 6.75 5.19 17.68
N THR A 198 7.56 5.80 16.80
CA THR A 198 8.27 7.07 17.08
C THR A 198 7.73 8.22 16.23
N GLY A 199 6.76 7.95 15.35
CA GLY A 199 6.30 8.84 14.30
C GLY A 199 5.68 10.16 14.77
N ALA A 200 5.42 11.04 13.81
CA ALA A 200 4.87 12.38 14.03
C ALA A 200 3.45 12.36 14.60
N PHE A 201 2.73 11.26 14.46
CA PHE A 201 1.41 11.05 15.05
C PHE A 201 1.40 9.78 15.90
N LYS A 202 0.55 9.79 16.94
CA LYS A 202 0.28 8.67 17.85
C LYS A 202 -1.08 8.09 17.53
N PHE A 203 -1.25 6.82 17.82
CA PHE A 203 -2.55 6.17 17.72
C PHE A 203 -3.55 6.80 18.69
N GLY A 204 -4.70 7.23 18.18
CA GLY A 204 -5.83 7.72 18.96
C GLY A 204 -6.89 6.63 19.14
N GLU A 205 -7.58 6.28 18.06
CA GLU A 205 -8.60 5.22 18.09
C GLU A 205 -8.75 4.52 16.73
N TRP A 206 -9.32 3.33 16.75
CA TRP A 206 -9.74 2.62 15.55
C TRP A 206 -11.16 2.11 15.73
N ARG A 207 -12.08 2.68 15.00
CA ARG A 207 -13.47 2.22 14.87
C ARG A 207 -13.59 1.44 13.57
N SER A 208 -13.76 0.11 13.68
CA SER A 208 -13.82 -0.77 12.50
C SER A 208 -14.88 -0.33 11.51
N ASN A 209 -14.51 -0.31 10.23
CA ASN A 209 -15.29 0.18 9.08
C ASN A 209 -15.73 1.66 9.14
N GLU A 210 -15.25 2.43 10.13
CA GLU A 210 -15.61 3.85 10.25
C GLU A 210 -14.38 4.75 10.07
N ALA A 211 -13.38 4.60 10.93
CA ALA A 211 -12.20 5.45 10.92
C ALA A 211 -11.03 4.91 11.75
N VAL A 212 -9.82 5.26 11.33
CA VAL A 212 -8.63 5.27 12.19
C VAL A 212 -8.24 6.71 12.43
N VAL A 213 -8.07 7.08 13.70
CA VAL A 213 -7.66 8.42 14.11
C VAL A 213 -6.24 8.34 14.66
N VAL A 214 -5.39 9.23 14.16
CA VAL A 214 -4.05 9.43 14.70
C VAL A 214 -3.92 10.88 15.20
N GLU A 215 -3.30 11.09 16.35
CA GLU A 215 -3.19 12.39 17.04
C GLU A 215 -1.74 12.87 17.04
N ALA A 216 -1.55 14.18 17.04
CA ALA A 216 -0.23 14.81 17.01
C ALA A 216 0.71 14.29 18.13
N ASN A 217 1.92 13.92 17.78
CA ASN A 217 3.01 13.68 18.70
C ASN A 217 3.79 14.99 18.94
N SER A 218 3.40 15.76 19.95
CA SER A 218 4.06 17.03 20.29
C SER A 218 5.54 16.87 20.67
N SER A 219 5.97 15.64 20.96
CA SER A 219 7.35 15.31 21.32
C SER A 219 8.13 14.61 20.19
N HIS A 220 7.64 14.69 18.94
CA HIS A 220 8.32 14.11 17.80
C HIS A 220 9.73 14.70 17.62
N TRP A 221 10.69 13.87 17.29
CA TRP A 221 12.11 14.23 17.23
C TRP A 221 12.45 15.26 16.11
N GLU A 222 11.63 15.38 15.06
CA GLU A 222 11.72 16.48 14.07
C GLU A 222 10.86 17.70 14.42
N GLY A 223 10.17 17.69 15.55
CA GLY A 223 9.24 18.73 15.99
C GLY A 223 7.77 18.31 15.83
N ALA A 224 6.90 19.02 16.52
CA ALA A 224 5.47 18.74 16.49
C ALA A 224 4.88 18.95 15.08
N PRO A 225 4.00 18.06 14.62
CA PRO A 225 3.29 18.27 13.37
C PRO A 225 2.34 19.49 13.46
N LYS A 226 1.99 20.06 12.31
CA LYS A 226 1.07 21.23 12.26
C LYS A 226 -0.38 20.83 12.52
N LEU A 227 -0.78 19.64 12.08
CA LEU A 227 -2.12 19.10 12.32
C LEU A 227 -2.21 18.50 13.72
N GLN A 228 -3.37 18.64 14.36
CA GLN A 228 -3.66 17.99 15.64
C GLN A 228 -4.10 16.55 15.48
N ALA A 229 -4.72 16.21 14.36
CA ALA A 229 -5.15 14.85 14.07
C ALA A 229 -5.26 14.60 12.56
N VAL A 230 -5.16 13.33 12.20
CA VAL A 230 -5.56 12.82 10.88
C VAL A 230 -6.57 11.70 11.08
N VAL A 231 -7.65 11.74 10.33
CA VAL A 231 -8.75 10.77 10.36
C VAL A 231 -8.76 10.03 9.03
N PHE A 232 -8.42 8.75 9.03
CA PHE A 232 -8.47 7.89 7.84
C PHE A 232 -9.82 7.19 7.80
N ARG A 233 -10.66 7.50 6.81
CA ARG A 233 -11.98 6.92 6.59
C ARG A 233 -11.93 5.90 5.45
N PRO A 234 -12.25 4.61 5.68
CA PRO A 234 -12.42 3.65 4.61
C PRO A 234 -13.72 3.95 3.85
N ILE A 235 -13.62 4.30 2.58
CA ILE A 235 -14.75 4.54 1.68
C ILE A 235 -14.46 3.74 0.42
N THR A 236 -14.90 2.49 0.39
CA THR A 236 -14.55 1.50 -0.64
C THR A 236 -15.09 1.88 -2.01
N ASP A 237 -16.35 2.33 -2.08
CA ASP A 237 -16.97 2.75 -3.34
C ASP A 237 -16.41 4.08 -3.84
N ALA A 238 -15.88 4.09 -5.05
CA ALA A 238 -15.20 5.23 -5.65
C ALA A 238 -16.15 6.42 -5.91
N ASN A 239 -17.43 6.16 -6.24
CA ASN A 239 -18.42 7.22 -6.47
C ASN A 239 -18.83 7.87 -5.13
N THR A 240 -19.00 7.07 -4.08
CA THR A 240 -19.25 7.58 -2.73
C THR A 240 -18.08 8.41 -2.24
N ARG A 241 -16.84 7.97 -2.44
CA ARG A 241 -15.63 8.70 -2.08
C ARG A 241 -15.54 10.05 -2.82
N THR A 242 -15.87 10.04 -4.12
CA THR A 242 -15.98 11.26 -4.95
C THR A 242 -17.07 12.20 -4.42
N ALA A 243 -18.25 11.68 -4.08
CA ALA A 243 -19.35 12.48 -3.56
C ALA A 243 -19.03 13.08 -2.18
N GLU A 244 -18.39 12.34 -1.28
CA GLU A 244 -17.92 12.82 0.02
C GLU A 244 -16.90 13.96 -0.15
N MET A 245 -15.95 13.86 -1.11
CA MET A 245 -15.01 14.94 -1.41
C MET A 245 -15.72 16.20 -1.91
N LEU A 246 -16.67 16.07 -2.83
CA LEU A 246 -17.44 17.19 -3.37
C LEU A 246 -18.36 17.83 -2.32
N ALA A 247 -18.83 17.05 -1.35
CA ALA A 247 -19.68 17.51 -0.26
C ALA A 247 -18.91 18.10 0.93
N GLY A 248 -17.57 18.01 0.93
CA GLY A 248 -16.73 18.42 2.06
C GLY A 248 -16.79 17.45 3.26
N GLY A 249 -17.17 16.20 3.04
CA GLY A 249 -17.15 15.14 4.06
C GLY A 249 -15.77 14.53 4.28
N ILE A 250 -14.85 14.76 3.36
CA ILE A 250 -13.42 14.47 3.43
C ILE A 250 -12.64 15.65 2.85
N ASP A 251 -11.41 15.85 3.34
CA ASP A 251 -10.51 16.93 2.92
C ASP A 251 -9.50 16.48 1.88
N MET A 252 -9.20 15.19 1.86
CA MET A 252 -8.28 14.54 0.93
C MET A 252 -8.85 13.22 0.46
N MET A 253 -8.74 12.95 -0.83
CA MET A 253 -9.09 11.66 -1.44
C MET A 253 -7.86 11.06 -2.09
N VAL A 254 -7.60 9.79 -1.83
CA VAL A 254 -6.56 9.01 -2.52
C VAL A 254 -7.19 8.09 -3.56
N GLU A 255 -6.41 7.68 -4.55
CA GLU A 255 -6.88 6.89 -5.71
C GLU A 255 -8.15 7.53 -6.33
N VAL A 256 -7.96 8.74 -6.87
CA VAL A 256 -9.03 9.48 -7.56
C VAL A 256 -9.42 8.69 -8.80
N PRO A 257 -10.71 8.30 -8.97
CA PRO A 257 -11.14 7.63 -10.19
C PRO A 257 -10.87 8.50 -11.43
N PRO A 258 -10.27 7.97 -12.50
CA PRO A 258 -9.97 8.76 -13.70
C PRO A 258 -11.17 9.56 -14.23
N VAL A 259 -12.34 8.95 -14.31
CA VAL A 259 -13.60 9.57 -14.75
C VAL A 259 -14.09 10.72 -13.83
N ALA A 260 -13.56 10.82 -12.63
CA ALA A 260 -13.91 11.88 -11.68
C ALA A 260 -12.95 13.08 -11.73
N LEU A 261 -11.79 12.96 -12.38
CA LEU A 261 -10.76 14.01 -12.39
C LEU A 261 -11.29 15.35 -12.91
N SER A 262 -12.10 15.32 -13.96
CA SER A 262 -12.71 16.53 -14.52
C SER A 262 -13.56 17.33 -13.52
N LYS A 263 -14.09 16.68 -12.47
CA LYS A 263 -14.88 17.32 -11.41
C LYS A 263 -14.01 18.11 -10.42
N PHE A 264 -12.71 17.83 -10.39
CA PHE A 264 -11.72 18.45 -9.50
C PHE A 264 -10.81 19.43 -10.25
N GLN A 265 -11.03 19.64 -11.55
CA GLN A 265 -10.34 20.63 -12.37
C GLN A 265 -11.01 22.00 -12.23
N GLY A 266 -10.93 22.62 -11.06
CA GLY A 266 -11.56 23.92 -10.83
C GLY A 266 -11.12 24.55 -9.52
N ASP A 267 -11.62 25.76 -9.27
CA ASP A 267 -11.32 26.48 -8.03
C ASP A 267 -11.75 25.67 -6.80
N GLY A 268 -10.85 25.50 -5.86
CA GLY A 268 -11.10 24.86 -4.57
C GLY A 268 -10.51 23.45 -4.43
N TYR A 269 -9.98 22.83 -5.49
CA TYR A 269 -9.30 21.54 -5.41
C TYR A 269 -7.88 21.62 -5.96
N THR A 270 -7.00 20.83 -5.38
CA THR A 270 -5.65 20.57 -5.91
C THR A 270 -5.53 19.09 -6.22
N VAL A 271 -5.28 18.75 -7.49
CA VAL A 271 -4.99 17.38 -7.91
C VAL A 271 -3.48 17.21 -7.94
N HIS A 272 -2.97 16.27 -7.13
CA HIS A 272 -1.57 15.87 -7.14
C HIS A 272 -1.44 14.59 -7.97
N GLU A 273 -0.68 14.69 -9.05
CA GLU A 273 -0.34 13.59 -9.94
C GLU A 273 1.16 13.35 -9.91
N GLN A 274 1.58 12.13 -9.64
CA GLN A 274 2.99 11.77 -9.64
C GLN A 274 3.15 10.32 -10.11
N ALA A 275 4.02 10.10 -11.09
CA ALA A 275 4.45 8.77 -11.45
C ALA A 275 5.20 8.13 -10.29
N GLY A 276 4.66 7.02 -9.81
CA GLY A 276 5.27 6.25 -8.72
C GLY A 276 6.00 5.00 -9.22
N PRO A 277 6.67 4.26 -8.31
CA PRO A 277 7.30 2.99 -8.63
C PRO A 277 6.27 1.85 -8.69
N HIS A 278 5.05 2.14 -9.15
CA HIS A 278 3.99 1.15 -9.29
C HIS A 278 3.98 0.53 -10.67
N VAL A 279 3.79 -0.78 -10.73
CA VAL A 279 3.40 -1.48 -11.96
C VAL A 279 2.09 -2.21 -11.69
N TRP A 280 1.14 -2.02 -12.61
CA TRP A 280 -0.08 -2.81 -12.63
C TRP A 280 0.05 -3.89 -13.70
N PHE A 281 -0.29 -5.13 -13.37
CA PHE A 281 0.00 -6.30 -14.18
C PHE A 281 -1.03 -7.41 -13.96
N LEU A 282 -1.00 -8.42 -14.83
CA LEU A 282 -1.77 -9.64 -14.66
C LEU A 282 -0.86 -10.76 -14.13
N ILE A 283 -1.28 -11.39 -13.05
CA ILE A 283 -0.76 -12.67 -12.60
C ILE A 283 -1.42 -13.75 -13.46
N LEU A 284 -0.63 -14.61 -14.07
CA LEU A 284 -1.11 -15.74 -14.88
C LEU A 284 -0.73 -17.06 -14.21
N ASN A 285 -1.68 -17.98 -14.06
CA ASN A 285 -1.40 -19.31 -13.56
C ASN A 285 -0.63 -20.14 -14.62
N ALA A 286 0.69 -20.13 -14.53
CA ALA A 286 1.56 -20.83 -15.48
C ALA A 286 1.78 -22.30 -15.14
N LYS A 287 1.25 -22.80 -14.00
CA LYS A 287 1.41 -24.18 -13.56
C LYS A 287 0.33 -25.10 -14.14
N GLU A 288 -0.85 -24.59 -14.31
CA GLU A 288 -2.01 -25.36 -14.78
C GLU A 288 -2.93 -24.48 -15.64
N GLY A 289 -3.94 -25.08 -16.25
CA GLY A 289 -4.89 -24.38 -17.09
C GLY A 289 -4.31 -23.87 -18.42
N PRO A 290 -5.07 -23.01 -19.15
CA PRO A 290 -4.66 -22.53 -20.48
C PRO A 290 -3.34 -21.74 -20.46
N PHE A 291 -3.06 -20.99 -19.40
CA PHE A 291 -1.82 -20.22 -19.29
C PHE A 291 -0.57 -21.06 -18.95
N SER A 292 -0.66 -22.35 -18.75
CA SER A 292 0.52 -23.24 -18.69
C SER A 292 1.28 -23.26 -20.01
N ASP A 293 0.57 -23.06 -21.15
CA ASP A 293 1.20 -22.91 -22.48
C ASP A 293 1.68 -21.45 -22.69
N VAL A 294 2.97 -21.31 -23.00
CA VAL A 294 3.59 -20.00 -23.26
C VAL A 294 2.92 -19.24 -24.43
N ARG A 295 2.38 -19.97 -25.44
CA ARG A 295 1.71 -19.35 -26.58
C ARG A 295 0.42 -18.66 -26.16
N VAL A 296 -0.32 -19.21 -25.19
CA VAL A 296 -1.52 -18.57 -24.64
C VAL A 296 -1.15 -17.33 -23.82
N ARG A 297 -0.06 -17.35 -23.05
CA ARG A 297 0.45 -16.15 -22.35
C ARG A 297 0.87 -15.05 -23.34
N GLN A 298 1.54 -15.41 -24.43
CA GLN A 298 1.89 -14.47 -25.50
C GLN A 298 0.64 -13.94 -26.22
N ALA A 299 -0.33 -14.81 -26.47
CA ALA A 299 -1.61 -14.42 -27.08
C ALA A 299 -2.34 -13.37 -26.24
N ALA A 300 -2.41 -13.53 -24.92
CA ALA A 300 -3.00 -12.54 -24.03
C ALA A 300 -2.28 -11.18 -24.14
N ASN A 301 -0.95 -11.17 -24.22
CA ASN A 301 -0.19 -9.92 -24.40
C ASN A 301 -0.46 -9.24 -25.75
N TYR A 302 -0.70 -9.99 -26.83
CA TYR A 302 -1.07 -9.44 -28.13
C TYR A 302 -2.55 -9.05 -28.22
N ALA A 303 -3.42 -9.70 -27.45
CA ALA A 303 -4.87 -9.48 -27.46
C ALA A 303 -5.27 -8.21 -26.72
N ILE A 304 -4.61 -7.91 -25.59
CA ILE A 304 -5.00 -6.80 -24.72
C ILE A 304 -4.51 -5.47 -25.30
N ASN A 305 -5.46 -4.57 -25.58
CA ASN A 305 -5.18 -3.22 -26.08
C ASN A 305 -4.81 -2.28 -24.92
N LYS A 306 -3.54 -2.33 -24.51
CA LYS A 306 -3.02 -1.55 -23.37
C LYS A 306 -3.15 -0.03 -23.59
N GLU A 307 -2.99 0.44 -24.83
CA GLU A 307 -3.15 1.86 -25.16
C GLU A 307 -4.60 2.34 -25.01
N ALA A 308 -5.57 1.52 -25.41
CA ALA A 308 -6.99 1.83 -25.19
C ALA A 308 -7.33 1.85 -23.69
N ILE A 309 -6.80 0.90 -22.93
CA ILE A 309 -6.97 0.92 -21.45
C ILE A 309 -6.43 2.23 -20.87
N VAL A 310 -5.21 2.63 -21.23
CA VAL A 310 -4.60 3.88 -20.72
C VAL A 310 -5.40 5.11 -21.14
N ASN A 311 -5.80 5.20 -22.41
CA ASN A 311 -6.42 6.41 -22.94
C ASN A 311 -7.92 6.50 -22.67
N ASP A 312 -8.66 5.38 -22.78
CA ASP A 312 -10.13 5.37 -22.77
C ASP A 312 -10.71 4.95 -21.42
N VAL A 313 -9.99 4.10 -20.66
CA VAL A 313 -10.44 3.66 -19.31
C VAL A 313 -9.81 4.53 -18.24
N LEU A 314 -8.50 4.78 -18.34
CA LEU A 314 -7.75 5.55 -17.34
C LEU A 314 -7.59 7.04 -17.69
N GLU A 315 -8.20 7.52 -18.76
CA GLU A 315 -8.18 8.93 -19.19
C GLU A 315 -6.77 9.54 -19.24
N GLY A 316 -5.76 8.73 -19.62
CA GLY A 316 -4.36 9.17 -19.74
C GLY A 316 -3.61 9.29 -18.41
N THR A 317 -4.16 8.83 -17.28
CA THR A 317 -3.54 8.91 -15.95
C THR A 317 -2.48 7.83 -15.69
N ALA A 318 -2.16 7.03 -16.67
CA ALA A 318 -1.15 5.98 -16.62
C ALA A 318 -0.31 5.95 -17.90
N ALA A 319 0.71 5.10 -17.93
CA ALA A 319 1.49 4.79 -19.13
C ALA A 319 1.56 3.28 -19.35
N VAL A 320 1.66 2.86 -20.62
CA VAL A 320 1.83 1.44 -20.95
C VAL A 320 3.19 0.96 -20.44
N ALA A 321 3.18 -0.08 -19.62
CA ALA A 321 4.40 -0.71 -19.14
C ALA A 321 5.04 -1.59 -20.24
N ALA A 322 6.33 -1.40 -20.48
CA ALA A 322 7.10 -2.26 -21.36
C ALA A 322 7.67 -3.50 -20.66
N GLY A 323 7.75 -3.49 -19.32
CA GLY A 323 8.30 -4.57 -18.51
C GLY A 323 8.00 -4.37 -17.01
N PRO A 324 8.59 -5.19 -16.14
CA PRO A 324 8.30 -5.17 -14.70
C PRO A 324 8.93 -3.98 -13.96
N THR A 325 9.96 -3.35 -14.53
CA THR A 325 10.65 -2.21 -13.91
C THR A 325 10.03 -0.91 -14.39
N PRO A 326 9.43 -0.08 -13.51
CA PRO A 326 8.85 1.20 -13.91
C PRO A 326 9.92 2.28 -14.14
N PRO A 327 9.60 3.35 -14.95
CA PRO A 327 10.53 4.44 -15.24
C PRO A 327 11.04 5.21 -14.02
N ALA A 328 10.36 5.09 -12.87
CA ALA A 328 10.81 5.67 -11.60
C ALA A 328 12.21 5.18 -11.20
N PHE A 329 12.61 3.98 -11.63
CA PHE A 329 13.97 3.45 -11.49
C PHE A 329 14.80 3.73 -12.73
N ALA A 330 15.05 5.00 -13.04
CA ALA A 330 15.73 5.43 -14.27
C ALA A 330 17.08 4.74 -14.52
N TRP A 331 17.76 4.29 -13.46
CA TRP A 331 19.04 3.59 -13.50
C TRP A 331 18.94 2.11 -13.90
N ALA A 332 17.76 1.50 -13.72
CA ALA A 332 17.45 0.10 -14.06
C ALA A 332 16.45 -0.05 -15.23
N TYR A 333 15.78 1.04 -15.61
CA TYR A 333 14.78 1.03 -16.66
C TYR A 333 15.39 0.82 -18.04
N ASN A 334 14.94 -0.19 -18.75
CA ASN A 334 15.41 -0.47 -20.11
C ASN A 334 14.58 0.31 -21.14
N ASN A 335 15.10 1.46 -21.58
CA ASN A 335 14.47 2.31 -22.59
C ASN A 335 14.34 1.68 -23.99
N SER A 336 15.00 0.55 -24.25
CA SER A 336 14.94 -0.15 -25.54
C SER A 336 13.93 -1.30 -25.54
N LEU A 337 13.28 -1.56 -24.41
CA LEU A 337 12.25 -2.59 -24.32
C LEU A 337 10.94 -2.04 -24.87
N GLU A 338 10.42 -2.69 -25.91
CA GLU A 338 9.12 -2.37 -26.48
C GLU A 338 8.05 -3.28 -25.90
N PRO A 339 6.87 -2.75 -25.55
CA PRO A 339 5.75 -3.59 -25.12
C PRO A 339 5.25 -4.47 -26.28
N TYR A 340 4.61 -5.58 -25.97
CA TYR A 340 3.90 -6.35 -27.00
C TYR A 340 2.88 -5.45 -27.70
N PRO A 341 2.94 -5.30 -29.03
CA PRO A 341 1.97 -4.49 -29.76
C PRO A 341 0.59 -5.16 -29.74
N TYR A 342 -0.47 -4.35 -29.75
CA TYR A 342 -1.81 -4.88 -29.93
C TYR A 342 -1.95 -5.54 -31.31
N ASN A 343 -2.21 -6.84 -31.34
CA ASN A 343 -2.36 -7.63 -32.58
C ASN A 343 -3.28 -8.84 -32.35
N PRO A 344 -4.61 -8.61 -32.44
CA PRO A 344 -5.59 -9.68 -32.20
C PRO A 344 -5.52 -10.84 -33.23
N GLU A 345 -5.05 -10.61 -34.45
CA GLU A 345 -4.84 -11.66 -35.44
C GLU A 345 -3.73 -12.62 -34.98
N LYS A 346 -2.61 -12.07 -34.51
CA LYS A 346 -1.51 -12.86 -33.95
C LYS A 346 -1.95 -13.62 -32.69
N ALA A 347 -2.77 -12.99 -31.87
CA ALA A 347 -3.33 -13.63 -30.67
C ALA A 347 -4.18 -14.85 -31.03
N ARG A 348 -5.14 -14.71 -31.98
CA ARG A 348 -5.96 -15.85 -32.46
C ARG A 348 -5.09 -16.98 -33.03
N GLN A 349 -4.07 -16.64 -33.83
CA GLN A 349 -3.15 -17.64 -34.36
C GLN A 349 -2.50 -18.45 -33.23
N LEU A 350 -1.95 -17.79 -32.20
CA LEU A 350 -1.29 -18.43 -31.09
C LEU A 350 -2.24 -19.28 -30.24
N ILE A 351 -3.47 -18.83 -30.01
CA ILE A 351 -4.51 -19.59 -29.32
C ILE A 351 -4.83 -20.89 -30.08
N SER A 352 -5.04 -20.76 -31.40
CA SER A 352 -5.33 -21.93 -32.24
C SER A 352 -4.15 -22.91 -32.31
N GLU A 353 -2.90 -22.42 -32.46
CA GLU A 353 -1.70 -23.24 -32.42
C GLU A 353 -1.51 -23.97 -31.06
N ALA A 354 -1.98 -23.37 -29.97
CA ALA A 354 -1.97 -23.98 -28.64
C ALA A 354 -3.13 -24.95 -28.40
N GLY A 355 -4.14 -24.98 -29.31
CA GLY A 355 -5.37 -25.76 -29.14
C GLY A 355 -6.27 -25.23 -28.02
N ALA A 356 -6.18 -23.92 -27.75
CA ALA A 356 -6.89 -23.25 -26.64
C ALA A 356 -8.15 -22.47 -27.11
N ASP A 357 -8.60 -22.72 -28.37
CA ASP A 357 -9.82 -22.09 -28.88
C ASP A 357 -11.03 -22.40 -27.97
N GLY A 358 -11.70 -21.37 -27.50
CA GLY A 358 -12.87 -21.47 -26.61
C GLY A 358 -12.53 -21.89 -25.17
N ALA A 359 -11.26 -21.86 -24.78
CA ALA A 359 -10.86 -22.14 -23.41
C ALA A 359 -11.53 -21.17 -22.43
N GLU A 360 -11.98 -21.70 -21.31
CA GLU A 360 -12.61 -20.92 -20.24
C GLU A 360 -11.55 -20.48 -19.23
N LEU A 361 -11.58 -19.20 -18.85
CA LEU A 361 -10.66 -18.57 -17.91
C LEU A 361 -11.45 -17.96 -16.76
N THR A 362 -11.02 -18.22 -15.54
CA THR A 362 -11.47 -17.49 -14.35
C THR A 362 -10.51 -16.35 -14.09
N PHE A 363 -11.04 -15.13 -13.99
CA PHE A 363 -10.30 -13.89 -13.80
C PHE A 363 -10.70 -13.20 -12.51
N PHE A 364 -9.80 -13.15 -11.54
CA PHE A 364 -10.02 -12.43 -10.28
C PHE A 364 -9.72 -10.95 -10.44
N VAL A 365 -10.72 -10.13 -10.14
CA VAL A 365 -10.70 -8.66 -10.23
C VAL A 365 -11.06 -8.09 -8.86
N THR A 366 -10.42 -6.99 -8.46
CA THR A 366 -10.78 -6.31 -7.22
C THR A 366 -11.77 -5.17 -7.46
N GLU A 367 -12.65 -4.89 -6.50
CA GLU A 367 -13.56 -3.72 -6.54
C GLU A 367 -12.79 -2.40 -6.43
N GLY A 368 -11.67 -2.40 -5.76
CA GLY A 368 -10.74 -1.31 -5.60
C GLY A 368 -9.43 -1.87 -5.06
N GLY A 369 -8.31 -1.41 -5.58
CA GLY A 369 -7.00 -1.93 -5.19
C GLY A 369 -6.05 -0.80 -4.84
N SER A 370 -5.20 -1.02 -3.86
CA SER A 370 -4.18 -0.05 -3.50
C SER A 370 -3.21 0.16 -4.67
N GLY A 371 -3.16 1.38 -5.20
CA GLY A 371 -2.39 1.72 -6.40
C GLY A 371 -3.08 1.38 -7.73
N MET A 372 -4.36 0.99 -7.70
CA MET A 372 -5.17 0.71 -8.90
C MET A 372 -6.29 1.74 -9.00
N LEU A 373 -6.39 2.46 -10.11
CA LEU A 373 -7.29 3.60 -10.26
C LEU A 373 -8.74 3.19 -10.59
N ASP A 374 -8.92 2.20 -11.47
CA ASP A 374 -10.24 1.66 -11.85
C ASP A 374 -10.11 0.19 -12.27
N PRO A 375 -9.89 -0.73 -11.31
CA PRO A 375 -9.62 -2.13 -11.63
C PRO A 375 -10.79 -2.83 -12.30
N VAL A 376 -12.03 -2.53 -11.91
CA VAL A 376 -13.22 -3.18 -12.50
C VAL A 376 -13.40 -2.81 -13.97
N ALA A 377 -13.22 -1.54 -14.32
CA ALA A 377 -13.30 -1.11 -15.73
C ALA A 377 -12.15 -1.67 -16.57
N MET A 378 -10.95 -1.72 -16.00
CA MET A 378 -9.78 -2.32 -16.65
C MET A 378 -9.97 -3.82 -16.84
N GLY A 379 -10.41 -4.55 -15.82
CA GLY A 379 -10.71 -5.99 -15.93
C GLY A 379 -11.78 -6.29 -16.95
N THR A 380 -12.80 -5.43 -17.07
CA THR A 380 -13.86 -5.56 -18.08
C THR A 380 -13.31 -5.34 -19.49
N ALA A 381 -12.43 -4.36 -19.71
CA ALA A 381 -11.78 -4.13 -20.99
C ALA A 381 -10.89 -5.32 -21.39
N ILE A 382 -10.11 -5.86 -20.46
CA ILE A 382 -9.28 -7.06 -20.67
C ILE A 382 -10.16 -8.27 -21.03
N GLN A 383 -11.27 -8.47 -20.32
CA GLN A 383 -12.23 -9.55 -20.64
C GLN A 383 -12.72 -9.43 -22.08
N ALA A 384 -13.13 -8.23 -22.51
CA ALA A 384 -13.63 -8.01 -23.85
C ALA A 384 -12.57 -8.31 -24.93
N ASP A 385 -11.34 -7.87 -24.72
CA ASP A 385 -10.22 -8.11 -25.63
C ASP A 385 -9.88 -9.60 -25.75
N LEU A 386 -9.84 -10.33 -24.64
CA LEU A 386 -9.58 -11.76 -24.63
C LEU A 386 -10.73 -12.56 -25.28
N GLN A 387 -11.98 -12.13 -25.07
CA GLN A 387 -13.14 -12.74 -25.71
C GLN A 387 -13.14 -12.51 -27.24
N ALA A 388 -12.69 -11.33 -27.69
CA ALA A 388 -12.59 -11.01 -29.12
C ALA A 388 -11.60 -11.91 -29.89
N VAL A 389 -10.67 -12.56 -29.17
CA VAL A 389 -9.72 -13.51 -29.78
C VAL A 389 -10.06 -14.99 -29.54
N GLY A 390 -11.25 -15.27 -28.96
CA GLY A 390 -11.79 -16.63 -28.88
C GLY A 390 -11.66 -17.31 -27.52
N LEU A 391 -11.17 -16.63 -26.49
CA LEU A 391 -11.19 -17.14 -25.11
C LEU A 391 -12.54 -16.81 -24.45
N LYS A 392 -12.93 -17.56 -23.43
CA LYS A 392 -14.09 -17.26 -22.60
C LYS A 392 -13.61 -16.83 -21.24
N VAL A 393 -13.87 -15.60 -20.85
CA VAL A 393 -13.38 -15.04 -19.59
C VAL A 393 -14.54 -14.78 -18.64
N ASN A 394 -14.49 -15.38 -17.47
CA ASN A 394 -15.44 -15.18 -16.37
C ASN A 394 -14.76 -14.36 -15.27
N ILE A 395 -15.26 -13.14 -15.03
CA ILE A 395 -14.75 -12.27 -13.95
C ILE A 395 -15.44 -12.67 -12.64
N GLU A 396 -14.61 -12.79 -11.59
CA GLU A 396 -15.04 -12.84 -10.19
C GLU A 396 -14.46 -11.64 -9.47
N THR A 397 -15.34 -10.82 -8.87
CA THR A 397 -14.94 -9.55 -8.25
C THR A 397 -14.94 -9.68 -6.73
N TYR A 398 -13.90 -9.15 -6.08
CA TYR A 398 -13.67 -9.23 -4.64
C TYR A 398 -13.36 -7.86 -4.06
N GLU A 399 -13.78 -7.66 -2.80
CA GLU A 399 -13.26 -6.57 -1.96
C GLU A 399 -11.74 -6.77 -1.73
N TRP A 400 -10.99 -5.68 -1.61
CA TRP A 400 -9.52 -5.68 -1.63
C TRP A 400 -8.86 -6.65 -0.64
N ASN A 401 -9.26 -6.67 0.63
CA ASN A 401 -8.65 -7.56 1.61
C ASN A 401 -8.98 -9.04 1.36
N THR A 402 -10.20 -9.32 0.87
CA THR A 402 -10.61 -10.65 0.43
C THR A 402 -9.82 -11.06 -0.80
N PHE A 403 -9.67 -10.17 -1.79
CA PHE A 403 -8.86 -10.38 -2.97
C PHE A 403 -7.42 -10.78 -2.63
N LEU A 404 -6.76 -10.02 -1.74
CA LEU A 404 -5.41 -10.36 -1.28
C LEU A 404 -5.33 -11.72 -0.58
N GLY A 405 -6.37 -12.09 0.16
CA GLY A 405 -6.47 -13.41 0.80
C GLY A 405 -6.56 -14.56 -0.21
N GLU A 406 -7.19 -14.34 -1.36
CA GLU A 406 -7.31 -15.33 -2.44
C GLU A 406 -6.05 -15.41 -3.32
N VAL A 407 -5.45 -14.26 -3.65
CA VAL A 407 -4.35 -14.17 -4.64
C VAL A 407 -2.98 -14.43 -4.04
N ASN A 408 -2.68 -13.91 -2.85
CA ASN A 408 -1.34 -14.03 -2.24
C ASN A 408 -0.86 -15.48 -2.01
N PRO A 409 -1.73 -16.46 -1.68
CA PRO A 409 -1.30 -17.86 -1.56
C PRO A 409 -1.00 -18.53 -2.91
N GLY A 410 -1.34 -17.88 -4.03
CA GLY A 410 -1.26 -18.45 -5.38
C GLY A 410 -2.64 -18.75 -5.97
N LEU A 411 -2.69 -18.91 -7.30
CA LEU A 411 -3.94 -19.10 -8.06
C LEU A 411 -4.31 -20.56 -8.30
N GLU A 412 -3.42 -21.52 -7.96
CA GLU A 412 -3.62 -22.93 -8.26
C GLU A 412 -4.94 -23.48 -7.74
N GLY A 413 -5.73 -24.09 -8.59
CA GLY A 413 -7.06 -24.65 -8.31
C GLY A 413 -8.16 -23.60 -8.07
N LYS A 414 -7.89 -22.29 -8.27
CA LYS A 414 -8.84 -21.21 -7.99
C LYS A 414 -9.13 -20.35 -9.22
N ALA A 415 -8.08 -19.86 -9.86
CA ALA A 415 -8.20 -18.95 -11.01
C ALA A 415 -7.08 -19.15 -12.02
N ASP A 416 -7.33 -18.74 -13.26
CA ASP A 416 -6.35 -18.74 -14.33
C ASP A 416 -5.55 -17.45 -14.35
N MET A 417 -6.16 -16.35 -13.94
CA MET A 417 -5.51 -15.04 -13.89
C MET A 417 -6.10 -14.14 -12.81
N ALA A 418 -5.31 -13.17 -12.37
CA ALA A 418 -5.72 -12.11 -11.47
C ALA A 418 -5.02 -10.80 -11.86
N GLU A 419 -5.68 -9.67 -11.66
CA GLU A 419 -5.01 -8.38 -11.74
C GLU A 419 -4.29 -8.08 -10.41
N MET A 420 -3.20 -7.31 -10.48
CA MET A 420 -2.46 -6.88 -9.29
C MET A 420 -1.71 -5.59 -9.59
N ALA A 421 -1.54 -4.75 -8.58
CA ALA A 421 -0.60 -3.66 -8.60
C ALA A 421 0.46 -3.87 -7.50
N TRP A 422 1.69 -3.56 -7.81
CA TRP A 422 2.79 -3.65 -6.86
C TRP A 422 3.61 -2.37 -6.86
N MET A 423 3.85 -1.86 -5.66
CA MET A 423 4.81 -0.78 -5.45
C MET A 423 6.21 -1.39 -5.29
N THR A 424 6.99 -1.32 -6.36
CA THR A 424 8.36 -1.80 -6.34
C THR A 424 9.22 -0.84 -5.52
N ASN A 425 9.97 -1.37 -4.56
CA ASN A 425 10.90 -0.57 -3.74
C ASN A 425 12.33 -0.62 -4.29
N ASP A 426 12.67 -1.66 -5.03
CA ASP A 426 13.93 -1.86 -5.73
C ASP A 426 13.68 -2.77 -6.94
N PRO A 427 14.34 -2.59 -8.09
CA PRO A 427 14.13 -3.42 -9.28
C PRO A 427 14.89 -4.77 -9.25
N ASP A 428 15.70 -5.03 -8.21
CA ASP A 428 16.53 -6.22 -8.07
C ASP A 428 15.78 -7.41 -7.45
#